data_1378e2ad00be0c08af54872a9f8d67e9
#
_entry.id   1378e2ad00be0c08af54872a9f8d67e9
#
_cell.length_a   1.000
_cell.length_b   1.000
_cell.length_c   1.000
_cell.angle_alpha   90.00
_cell.angle_beta   90.00
_cell.angle_gamma   90.00
#
_symmetry.space_group_name_H-M   'P 1'
#
loop_
_entity.id
_entity.type
_entity.pdbx_description
1 polymer ?
#
loop_
_entity_poly.entity_id
_entity_poly.type
_entity_poly.pdbx_seq_one_letter_code
_entity_poly.pdbx_strand_id
1 'polypeptide(L)'
;MDVALQRLRHRGPDESGCFSGDDFVAGHTRLAIIDLKGGHQPMRDPSGRWVLVFNGEIYNYRELRAQLAGRWDFRDDSDTEVLLAGLVMEGARFVERLDGMWAFVLHDTTTGDSLLSRDRFGKKPLYYRCHGATFACASELPALEVLTPDVAVTEDAAGIADYFRYGYALPGATCVAGVSEILPAHTLRLRADGSITQERYWTPSIEPWKGSFSEAAEQVRELLTQGVRRRQLASDVEVGAFLSGGVDSTTVCALAQESGFGRLRTFTAGFAEPTYDERAPAARAAAELGTLHTAEEIKPDIAAALATELPRRMGQPFGDSSLVPSALVASVAARHVKVVLTGDGSDEIFGGYARYAGRLLHQRYRRLPVALRSIVERGVLAMPEPYAHHSGSLLKRAHLFVRHAREDRNAYIGPPAIRKETLAQLVPGLGAGNPMPERPWPDDLDELRHMLKMDCLVYLPQDILQKVDRATMMHSLEARSPFLDKSLFEFVIRLPWQWHFSGLRGKRVLQAAMRGRVPDFIWNRRKQGFASPVSHWMRHWLGDDLLAMTDSGDTGVLDAAGLRALLREHRAGRADHSQPLWLAYAYLRWRAG
;
A
#
# COMPACT_ATOMS: atom_id res chain seq x y z
N MET A 1 22.60 -7.74 15.90
CA MET A 1 21.40 -6.91 16.13
C MET A 1 21.65 -5.45 15.82
N ASP A 2 22.70 -4.81 16.29
CA ASP A 2 22.94 -3.35 16.11
C ASP A 2 22.95 -2.90 14.65
N VAL A 3 23.56 -3.67 13.75
CA VAL A 3 23.54 -3.35 12.31
C VAL A 3 22.12 -3.42 11.73
N ALA A 4 21.30 -4.37 12.17
CA ALA A 4 19.90 -4.46 11.75
C ALA A 4 19.07 -3.27 12.26
N LEU A 5 19.28 -2.84 13.51
CA LEU A 5 18.65 -1.64 14.06
C LEU A 5 19.09 -0.37 13.30
N GLN A 6 20.35 -0.28 12.92
CA GLN A 6 20.84 0.83 12.11
C GLN A 6 20.14 0.88 10.74
N ARG A 7 19.87 -0.28 10.11
CA ARG A 7 19.09 -0.36 8.86
C ARG A 7 17.65 0.12 9.03
N LEU A 8 17.07 0.00 10.22
CA LEU A 8 15.69 0.40 10.53
C LEU A 8 15.57 1.79 11.19
N ARG A 9 16.68 2.48 11.49
CA ARG A 9 16.66 3.74 12.25
C ARG A 9 15.78 4.83 11.63
N HIS A 10 15.66 4.85 10.31
CA HIS A 10 14.79 5.80 9.60
C HIS A 10 13.30 5.61 9.93
N ARG A 11 12.88 4.42 10.39
CA ARG A 11 11.49 4.15 10.81
C ARG A 11 11.19 4.67 12.21
N GLY A 12 12.18 4.67 13.10
CA GLY A 12 12.02 5.07 14.49
C GLY A 12 13.30 5.68 15.04
N PRO A 13 13.51 6.98 14.85
CA PRO A 13 14.76 7.66 15.25
C PRO A 13 14.80 8.04 16.72
N ASP A 14 13.67 8.00 17.44
CA ASP A 14 13.56 8.57 18.80
C ASP A 14 14.24 7.68 19.84
N GLU A 15 14.15 6.36 19.68
CA GLU A 15 14.71 5.39 20.63
C GLU A 15 15.06 4.06 19.93
N SER A 16 15.99 3.33 20.49
CA SER A 16 16.28 1.94 20.11
C SER A 16 16.49 1.06 21.33
N GLY A 17 16.00 -0.17 21.27
CA GLY A 17 16.15 -1.15 22.34
C GLY A 17 16.45 -2.54 21.81
N CYS A 18 17.10 -3.36 22.64
CA CYS A 18 17.42 -4.75 22.37
C CYS A 18 17.06 -5.63 23.56
N PHE A 19 16.68 -6.87 23.27
CA PHE A 19 16.58 -7.97 24.21
C PHE A 19 17.44 -9.14 23.70
N SER A 20 18.14 -9.80 24.61
CA SER A 20 18.89 -11.01 24.31
C SER A 20 18.57 -12.05 25.38
N GLY A 21 18.00 -13.17 24.95
CA GLY A 21 17.82 -14.40 25.72
C GLY A 21 18.68 -15.51 25.17
N ASP A 22 18.47 -16.74 25.66
CA ASP A 22 19.29 -17.92 25.28
C ASP A 22 19.01 -18.35 23.81
N ASP A 23 17.75 -18.29 23.38
CA ASP A 23 17.27 -18.75 22.08
C ASP A 23 16.59 -17.63 21.23
N PHE A 24 16.47 -16.42 21.79
CA PHE A 24 15.76 -15.32 21.15
C PHE A 24 16.48 -13.99 21.32
N VAL A 25 16.70 -13.31 20.19
CA VAL A 25 17.23 -11.94 20.18
C VAL A 25 16.26 -11.03 19.43
N ALA A 26 15.89 -9.93 20.06
CA ALA A 26 14.97 -8.96 19.47
C ALA A 26 15.51 -7.53 19.53
N GLY A 27 15.12 -6.72 18.57
CA GLY A 27 15.46 -5.30 18.53
C GLY A 27 14.32 -4.46 17.99
N HIS A 28 14.25 -3.22 18.44
CA HIS A 28 13.23 -2.26 18.04
C HIS A 28 13.81 -0.86 17.86
N THR A 29 13.33 -0.14 16.83
CA THR A 29 13.54 1.30 16.65
C THR A 29 12.19 2.00 16.76
N ARG A 30 12.06 2.98 17.65
CA ARG A 30 10.79 3.60 18.04
C ARG A 30 10.62 4.98 17.43
N LEU A 31 9.44 5.21 16.82
CA LEU A 31 8.86 6.52 16.59
C LEU A 31 7.82 6.76 17.70
N ALA A 32 8.12 7.63 18.64
CA ALA A 32 7.26 7.85 19.80
C ALA A 32 6.05 8.73 19.40
N ILE A 33 4.86 8.15 19.48
CA ILE A 33 3.57 8.77 19.11
C ILE A 33 2.58 8.71 20.29
N ILE A 34 2.40 7.54 20.91
CA ILE A 34 1.62 7.37 22.15
C ILE A 34 2.60 7.15 23.29
N ASP A 35 2.29 7.73 24.46
CA ASP A 35 3.09 7.67 25.66
C ASP A 35 4.58 7.97 25.39
N LEU A 36 4.88 9.25 25.19
CA LEU A 36 6.22 9.70 24.81
C LEU A 36 7.33 9.33 25.81
N LYS A 37 6.97 8.96 27.05
CA LYS A 37 7.89 8.60 28.14
C LYS A 37 7.91 7.10 28.46
N GLY A 38 6.80 6.40 28.23
CA GLY A 38 6.65 4.96 28.38
C GLY A 38 6.71 4.22 27.04
N GLY A 39 6.19 2.99 26.99
CA GLY A 39 6.09 2.21 25.75
C GLY A 39 7.44 1.78 25.16
N HIS A 40 8.47 1.63 26.01
CA HIS A 40 9.80 1.14 25.60
C HIS A 40 9.73 -0.29 25.05
N GLN A 41 10.49 -0.58 24.00
CA GLN A 41 10.51 -1.87 23.35
C GLN A 41 11.95 -2.37 23.09
N PRO A 42 12.20 -3.69 23.08
CA PRO A 42 11.28 -4.81 23.34
C PRO A 42 10.66 -4.74 24.73
N MET A 43 9.30 -4.92 24.82
CA MET A 43 8.58 -4.82 26.08
C MET A 43 8.45 -6.19 26.74
N ARG A 44 8.68 -6.24 28.07
CA ARG A 44 8.54 -7.46 28.85
C ARG A 44 7.35 -7.38 29.79
N ASP A 45 6.65 -8.50 29.95
CA ASP A 45 5.62 -8.62 30.97
C ASP A 45 6.22 -8.56 32.40
N PRO A 46 5.42 -8.35 33.46
CA PRO A 46 5.94 -8.29 34.83
C PRO A 46 6.66 -9.55 35.30
N SER A 47 6.34 -10.73 34.77
CA SER A 47 7.03 -11.99 35.10
C SER A 47 8.37 -12.15 34.38
N GLY A 48 8.61 -11.37 33.34
CA GLY A 48 9.77 -11.49 32.45
C GLY A 48 9.73 -12.65 31.47
N ARG A 49 8.62 -13.44 31.45
CA ARG A 49 8.43 -14.58 30.56
C ARG A 49 8.13 -14.16 29.12
N TRP A 50 7.32 -13.13 28.94
CA TRP A 50 6.87 -12.71 27.63
C TRP A 50 7.64 -11.48 27.14
N VAL A 51 8.10 -11.53 25.89
CA VAL A 51 8.82 -10.43 25.23
C VAL A 51 8.04 -10.04 23.97
N LEU A 52 7.61 -8.79 23.89
CA LEU A 52 6.87 -8.22 22.76
C LEU A 52 7.74 -7.24 21.98
N VAL A 53 7.74 -7.38 20.64
CA VAL A 53 8.18 -6.35 19.69
C VAL A 53 6.99 -6.01 18.80
N PHE A 54 6.65 -4.72 18.70
CA PHE A 54 5.46 -4.25 18.03
C PHE A 54 5.77 -3.01 17.17
N ASN A 55 5.43 -3.06 15.90
CA ASN A 55 5.43 -1.95 14.96
C ASN A 55 4.00 -1.67 14.54
N GLY A 56 3.42 -0.57 14.99
CA GLY A 56 2.04 -0.25 14.66
C GLY A 56 1.36 0.70 15.62
N GLU A 57 0.03 0.69 15.59
CA GLU A 57 -0.85 1.51 16.42
C GLU A 57 -2.17 0.79 16.65
N ILE A 58 -2.58 0.63 17.91
CA ILE A 58 -3.88 0.05 18.28
C ILE A 58 -4.86 1.17 18.63
N TYR A 59 -5.73 1.54 17.69
CA TYR A 59 -6.61 2.70 17.84
C TYR A 59 -7.64 2.57 18.96
N ASN A 60 -8.07 1.36 19.29
CA ASN A 60 -9.01 1.08 20.37
C ASN A 60 -8.33 0.67 21.70
N TYR A 61 -7.05 1.01 21.88
CA TYR A 61 -6.30 0.58 23.07
C TYR A 61 -6.91 1.07 24.38
N ARG A 62 -7.53 2.26 24.43
CA ARG A 62 -8.15 2.80 25.64
C ARG A 62 -9.34 1.98 26.11
N GLU A 63 -10.17 1.54 25.17
CA GLU A 63 -11.32 0.65 25.45
C GLU A 63 -10.84 -0.74 25.90
N LEU A 64 -9.81 -1.28 25.24
CA LEU A 64 -9.20 -2.56 25.63
C LEU A 64 -8.53 -2.47 27.00
N ARG A 65 -7.80 -1.40 27.28
CA ARG A 65 -7.20 -1.13 28.61
C ARG A 65 -8.26 -1.13 29.71
N ALA A 66 -9.38 -0.45 29.49
CA ALA A 66 -10.49 -0.42 30.47
C ALA A 66 -11.07 -1.82 30.74
N GLN A 67 -11.15 -2.69 29.72
CA GLN A 67 -11.63 -4.06 29.87
C GLN A 67 -10.62 -5.01 30.56
N LEU A 68 -9.33 -4.71 30.46
CA LEU A 68 -8.25 -5.46 31.11
C LEU A 68 -7.95 -4.93 32.52
N ALA A 69 -8.45 -3.76 32.88
CA ALA A 69 -8.25 -3.15 34.20
C ALA A 69 -8.71 -4.10 35.32
N GLY A 70 -7.93 -4.16 36.40
CA GLY A 70 -8.15 -5.08 37.52
C GLY A 70 -7.70 -6.53 37.29
N ARG A 71 -7.28 -6.87 36.07
CA ARG A 71 -6.69 -8.16 35.70
C ARG A 71 -5.21 -8.01 35.31
N TRP A 72 -4.79 -6.79 34.97
CA TRP A 72 -3.41 -6.42 34.65
C TRP A 72 -3.05 -5.11 35.35
N ASP A 73 -1.86 -5.07 35.94
CA ASP A 73 -1.32 -3.87 36.57
C ASP A 73 -0.46 -3.11 35.54
N PHE A 74 -1.08 -2.10 34.90
CA PHE A 74 -0.46 -1.31 33.85
C PHE A 74 0.63 -0.38 34.42
N ARG A 75 1.80 -0.38 33.81
CA ARG A 75 2.97 0.42 34.21
C ARG A 75 3.14 1.70 33.39
N ASP A 76 2.57 1.71 32.18
CA ASP A 76 2.59 2.86 31.28
C ASP A 76 1.22 3.06 30.59
N ASP A 77 1.11 4.09 29.75
CA ASP A 77 -0.12 4.44 29.05
C ASP A 77 -0.10 4.06 27.56
N SER A 78 0.89 3.24 27.14
CA SER A 78 1.06 2.86 25.74
C SER A 78 0.03 1.81 25.29
N ASP A 79 -0.25 1.82 24.01
CA ASP A 79 -0.98 0.75 23.33
C ASP A 79 -0.17 -0.56 23.28
N THR A 80 1.16 -0.46 23.34
CA THR A 80 2.10 -1.60 23.39
C THR A 80 1.87 -2.44 24.64
N GLU A 81 1.71 -1.84 25.83
CA GLU A 81 1.44 -2.59 27.04
C GLU A 81 0.03 -3.20 27.03
N VAL A 82 -0.95 -2.51 26.46
CA VAL A 82 -2.31 -3.06 26.27
C VAL A 82 -2.29 -4.27 25.35
N LEU A 83 -1.51 -4.23 24.27
CA LEU A 83 -1.33 -5.37 23.37
C LEU A 83 -0.66 -6.54 24.10
N LEU A 84 0.43 -6.30 24.85
CA LEU A 84 1.13 -7.32 25.63
C LEU A 84 0.17 -7.97 26.65
N ALA A 85 -0.53 -7.16 27.45
CA ALA A 85 -1.48 -7.64 28.45
C ALA A 85 -2.57 -8.53 27.84
N GLY A 86 -3.19 -8.08 26.76
CA GLY A 86 -4.24 -8.84 26.08
C GLY A 86 -3.72 -10.16 25.49
N LEU A 87 -2.55 -10.17 24.87
CA LEU A 87 -1.96 -11.38 24.31
C LEU A 87 -1.53 -12.38 25.39
N VAL A 88 -0.98 -11.93 26.51
CA VAL A 88 -0.62 -12.80 27.63
C VAL A 88 -1.87 -13.44 28.26
N MET A 89 -2.97 -12.69 28.38
CA MET A 89 -4.20 -13.15 29.05
C MET A 89 -5.11 -13.99 28.16
N GLU A 90 -5.22 -13.66 26.87
CA GLU A 90 -6.22 -14.25 25.97
C GLU A 90 -5.56 -15.01 24.79
N GLY A 91 -4.24 -14.93 24.67
CA GLY A 91 -3.49 -15.56 23.57
C GLY A 91 -3.82 -14.95 22.20
N ALA A 92 -3.67 -15.76 21.15
CA ALA A 92 -3.89 -15.33 19.77
C ALA A 92 -5.31 -14.80 19.49
N ARG A 93 -6.33 -15.20 20.28
CA ARG A 93 -7.71 -14.71 20.13
C ARG A 93 -7.85 -13.21 20.38
N PHE A 94 -6.95 -12.63 21.17
CA PHE A 94 -6.97 -11.19 21.41
C PHE A 94 -6.79 -10.37 20.13
N VAL A 95 -6.11 -10.90 19.11
CA VAL A 95 -5.89 -10.23 17.83
C VAL A 95 -7.20 -9.86 17.11
N GLU A 96 -8.26 -10.64 17.26
CA GLU A 96 -9.56 -10.37 16.65
C GLU A 96 -10.24 -9.10 17.19
N ARG A 97 -9.89 -8.71 18.44
CA ARG A 97 -10.45 -7.54 19.15
C ARG A 97 -9.74 -6.23 18.80
N LEU A 98 -8.53 -6.30 18.23
CA LEU A 98 -7.74 -5.13 17.90
C LEU A 98 -8.40 -4.33 16.75
N ASP A 99 -8.38 -3.02 16.85
CA ASP A 99 -8.62 -2.09 15.74
C ASP A 99 -7.38 -1.23 15.58
N GLY A 100 -6.71 -1.36 14.42
CA GLY A 100 -5.42 -0.70 14.24
C GLY A 100 -4.67 -1.17 13.00
N MET A 101 -3.38 -0.92 13.03
CA MET A 101 -2.40 -1.42 12.08
C MET A 101 -1.22 -1.98 12.88
N TRP A 102 -0.76 -3.16 12.54
CA TRP A 102 0.29 -3.82 13.31
C TRP A 102 1.10 -4.85 12.54
N ALA A 103 2.32 -5.01 12.99
CA ALA A 103 3.15 -6.17 12.86
C ALA A 103 3.81 -6.41 14.22
N PHE A 104 3.64 -7.58 14.83
CA PHE A 104 4.26 -7.89 16.12
C PHE A 104 4.83 -9.29 16.19
N VAL A 105 5.76 -9.46 17.12
CA VAL A 105 6.29 -10.74 17.60
C VAL A 105 6.14 -10.77 19.10
N LEU A 106 5.44 -11.79 19.63
CA LEU A 106 5.39 -12.13 21.04
C LEU A 106 6.13 -13.44 21.25
N HIS A 107 7.16 -13.44 22.07
CA HIS A 107 7.98 -14.62 22.38
C HIS A 107 7.78 -15.06 23.83
N ASP A 108 7.64 -16.36 24.05
CA ASP A 108 7.58 -17.01 25.35
C ASP A 108 8.94 -17.60 25.69
N THR A 109 9.70 -16.94 26.55
CA THR A 109 11.05 -17.36 26.95
C THR A 109 11.08 -18.67 27.74
N THR A 110 9.91 -19.19 28.19
CA THR A 110 9.82 -20.46 28.92
C THR A 110 9.65 -21.65 27.97
N THR A 111 8.85 -21.47 26.90
CA THR A 111 8.56 -22.56 25.95
C THR A 111 9.38 -22.47 24.67
N GLY A 112 9.96 -21.31 24.36
CA GLY A 112 10.61 -21.02 23.07
C GLY A 112 9.63 -20.75 21.93
N ASP A 113 8.32 -20.76 22.18
CA ASP A 113 7.30 -20.50 21.16
C ASP A 113 7.19 -19.00 20.87
N SER A 114 6.90 -18.65 19.60
CA SER A 114 6.61 -17.27 19.21
C SER A 114 5.30 -17.16 18.45
N LEU A 115 4.56 -16.09 18.71
CA LEU A 115 3.37 -15.68 17.97
C LEU A 115 3.68 -14.41 17.20
N LEU A 116 3.56 -14.46 15.88
CA LEU A 116 3.68 -13.31 14.99
C LEU A 116 2.31 -12.97 14.43
N SER A 117 2.04 -11.68 14.17
CA SER A 117 0.80 -11.27 13.53
C SER A 117 1.00 -10.05 12.66
N ARG A 118 0.20 -9.98 11.59
CA ARG A 118 0.10 -8.81 10.70
C ARG A 118 -1.35 -8.33 10.62
N ASP A 119 -1.54 -7.02 10.55
CA ASP A 119 -2.88 -6.42 10.55
C ASP A 119 -3.77 -6.85 9.36
N ARG A 120 -5.06 -6.54 9.46
CA ARG A 120 -6.11 -6.99 8.52
C ARG A 120 -5.84 -6.64 7.07
N PHE A 121 -5.18 -5.51 6.82
CA PHE A 121 -4.92 -4.99 5.48
C PHE A 121 -3.45 -5.10 5.07
N GLY A 122 -2.57 -5.56 5.98
CA GLY A 122 -1.13 -5.61 5.75
C GLY A 122 -0.48 -4.23 5.69
N LYS A 123 -0.97 -3.26 6.47
CA LYS A 123 -0.42 -1.89 6.50
C LYS A 123 0.98 -1.84 7.05
N LYS A 124 1.28 -2.64 8.08
CA LYS A 124 2.64 -2.79 8.59
C LYS A 124 3.29 -4.04 7.99
N PRO A 125 4.50 -3.92 7.46
CA PRO A 125 5.21 -5.04 6.84
C PRO A 125 5.80 -5.98 7.89
N LEU A 126 5.86 -7.29 7.56
CA LEU A 126 6.58 -8.29 8.35
C LEU A 126 7.07 -9.41 7.44
N TYR A 127 8.37 -9.41 7.18
CA TYR A 127 9.07 -10.42 6.38
C TYR A 127 9.74 -11.43 7.30
N TYR A 128 9.88 -12.67 6.83
CA TYR A 128 10.60 -13.70 7.57
C TYR A 128 11.39 -14.64 6.65
N ARG A 129 12.41 -15.27 7.21
CA ARG A 129 13.24 -16.30 6.57
C ARG A 129 13.48 -17.42 7.54
N CYS A 130 13.39 -18.67 7.04
CA CYS A 130 13.83 -19.86 7.73
C CYS A 130 15.11 -20.37 7.05
N HIS A 131 16.18 -20.57 7.81
CA HIS A 131 17.43 -21.14 7.31
C HIS A 131 18.07 -22.04 8.36
N GLY A 132 18.15 -23.34 8.08
CA GLY A 132 18.58 -24.32 9.07
C GLY A 132 17.68 -24.29 10.30
N ALA A 133 18.26 -24.12 11.48
CA ALA A 133 17.57 -23.97 12.76
C ALA A 133 17.20 -22.51 13.08
N THR A 134 17.53 -21.55 12.20
CA THR A 134 17.31 -20.13 12.46
C THR A 134 16.02 -19.66 11.81
N PHE A 135 15.16 -19.00 12.59
CA PHE A 135 14.05 -18.16 12.12
C PHE A 135 14.41 -16.70 12.35
N ALA A 136 14.36 -15.89 11.32
CA ALA A 136 14.56 -14.45 11.42
C ALA A 136 13.38 -13.71 10.82
N CYS A 137 13.00 -12.56 11.42
CA CYS A 137 11.96 -11.68 10.86
C CYS A 137 12.33 -10.21 11.06
N ALA A 138 11.82 -9.36 10.16
CA ALA A 138 12.03 -7.92 10.20
C ALA A 138 10.93 -7.15 9.47
N SER A 139 10.78 -5.88 9.79
CA SER A 139 9.87 -4.97 9.08
C SER A 139 10.35 -4.65 7.66
N GLU A 140 11.65 -4.77 7.36
CA GLU A 140 12.24 -4.47 6.07
C GLU A 140 13.27 -5.51 5.64
N LEU A 141 13.31 -5.80 4.34
CA LEU A 141 14.22 -6.78 3.75
C LEU A 141 15.71 -6.48 4.03
N PRO A 142 16.21 -5.23 3.91
CA PRO A 142 17.60 -4.93 4.21
C PRO A 142 18.03 -5.19 5.66
N ALA A 143 17.09 -5.16 6.61
CA ALA A 143 17.35 -5.52 7.99
C ALA A 143 17.34 -7.06 8.16
N LEU A 144 16.45 -7.77 7.48
CA LEU A 144 16.38 -9.22 7.50
C LEU A 144 17.65 -9.87 6.90
N GLU A 145 18.21 -9.29 5.84
CA GLU A 145 19.47 -9.73 5.24
C GLU A 145 20.62 -9.71 6.24
N VAL A 146 20.70 -8.64 7.04
CA VAL A 146 21.73 -8.52 8.09
C VAL A 146 21.54 -9.54 9.21
N LEU A 147 20.29 -9.94 9.51
CA LEU A 147 20.00 -10.96 10.52
C LEU A 147 20.33 -12.38 10.04
N THR A 148 20.53 -12.58 8.75
CA THR A 148 20.87 -13.86 8.13
C THR A 148 22.12 -13.73 7.23
N PRO A 149 23.28 -13.33 7.78
CA PRO A 149 24.46 -12.96 6.98
C PRO A 149 25.07 -14.13 6.19
N ASP A 150 24.84 -15.37 6.62
CA ASP A 150 25.34 -16.57 5.97
C ASP A 150 24.50 -17.00 4.74
N VAL A 151 23.40 -16.27 4.46
CA VAL A 151 22.51 -16.56 3.34
C VAL A 151 22.66 -15.49 2.27
N ALA A 152 23.15 -15.89 1.11
CA ALA A 152 23.26 -14.98 -0.04
C ALA A 152 21.89 -14.45 -0.46
N VAL A 153 21.83 -13.16 -0.78
CA VAL A 153 20.64 -12.54 -1.39
C VAL A 153 20.61 -12.95 -2.86
N THR A 154 19.62 -13.74 -3.23
CA THR A 154 19.39 -14.19 -4.60
C THR A 154 17.96 -13.93 -5.02
N GLU A 155 17.73 -13.89 -6.33
CA GLU A 155 16.40 -13.65 -6.89
C GLU A 155 15.49 -14.87 -6.70
N ASP A 156 14.25 -14.63 -6.31
CA ASP A 156 13.18 -15.61 -6.43
C ASP A 156 12.54 -15.51 -7.82
N ALA A 157 12.66 -16.55 -8.63
CA ALA A 157 12.22 -16.53 -10.01
C ALA A 157 10.70 -16.30 -10.16
N ALA A 158 9.89 -16.84 -9.23
CA ALA A 158 8.45 -16.65 -9.23
C ALA A 158 8.06 -15.22 -8.78
N GLY A 159 8.74 -14.69 -7.75
CA GLY A 159 8.57 -13.31 -7.30
C GLY A 159 8.97 -12.29 -8.37
N ILE A 160 10.06 -12.53 -9.10
CA ILE A 160 10.48 -11.71 -10.24
C ILE A 160 9.45 -11.79 -11.37
N ALA A 161 8.87 -12.98 -11.62
CA ALA A 161 7.81 -13.13 -12.60
C ALA A 161 6.54 -12.36 -12.23
N ASP A 162 6.16 -12.35 -10.96
CA ASP A 162 5.06 -11.53 -10.44
C ASP A 162 5.36 -10.04 -10.60
N TYR A 163 6.56 -9.62 -10.22
CA TYR A 163 7.00 -8.23 -10.36
C TYR A 163 6.84 -7.69 -11.78
N PHE A 164 7.33 -8.41 -12.78
CA PHE A 164 7.18 -7.96 -14.16
C PHE A 164 5.74 -8.01 -14.68
N ARG A 165 4.87 -8.85 -14.10
CA ARG A 165 3.45 -8.90 -14.48
C ARG A 165 2.61 -7.83 -13.80
N TYR A 166 2.86 -7.57 -12.51
CA TYR A 166 1.98 -6.75 -11.67
C TYR A 166 2.65 -5.51 -11.10
N GLY A 167 3.98 -5.43 -11.08
CA GLY A 167 4.76 -4.37 -10.45
C GLY A 167 5.21 -4.69 -9.01
N TYR A 168 4.80 -5.85 -8.46
CA TYR A 168 5.10 -6.30 -7.10
C TYR A 168 5.02 -7.83 -7.03
N ALA A 169 5.62 -8.44 -6.00
CA ALA A 169 5.41 -9.86 -5.69
C ALA A 169 4.01 -10.08 -5.10
N LEU A 170 3.39 -11.25 -5.37
CA LEU A 170 2.07 -11.59 -4.82
C LEU A 170 2.10 -11.75 -3.29
N PRO A 171 0.96 -11.60 -2.58
CA PRO A 171 0.90 -11.71 -1.13
C PRO A 171 1.51 -13.00 -0.59
N GLY A 172 2.36 -12.90 0.42
CA GLY A 172 3.09 -14.01 1.00
C GLY A 172 4.44 -14.29 0.36
N ALA A 173 4.67 -13.81 -0.87
CA ALA A 173 5.94 -13.95 -1.60
C ALA A 173 6.77 -12.66 -1.58
N THR A 174 8.04 -12.79 -1.96
CA THR A 174 8.95 -11.67 -2.23
C THR A 174 9.75 -11.94 -3.50
N CYS A 175 10.49 -10.95 -3.97
CA CYS A 175 11.46 -11.14 -5.06
C CYS A 175 12.81 -11.71 -4.58
N VAL A 176 12.96 -11.99 -3.29
CA VAL A 176 14.19 -12.52 -2.65
C VAL A 176 13.98 -13.96 -2.28
N ALA A 177 14.84 -14.85 -2.78
CA ALA A 177 14.74 -16.28 -2.54
C ALA A 177 14.82 -16.64 -1.04
N GLY A 178 13.93 -17.55 -0.62
CA GLY A 178 13.84 -18.01 0.75
C GLY A 178 13.28 -16.99 1.74
N VAL A 179 12.75 -15.85 1.28
CA VAL A 179 12.07 -14.86 2.10
C VAL A 179 10.59 -14.84 1.79
N SER A 180 9.78 -14.90 2.84
CA SER A 180 8.32 -14.79 2.77
C SER A 180 7.82 -13.57 3.53
N GLU A 181 6.62 -13.12 3.20
CA GLU A 181 5.89 -12.09 3.91
C GLU A 181 4.72 -12.73 4.66
N ILE A 182 4.46 -12.32 5.92
CA ILE A 182 3.24 -12.75 6.61
C ILE A 182 2.03 -12.14 5.90
N LEU A 183 1.05 -12.97 5.57
CA LEU A 183 -0.16 -12.54 4.89
C LEU A 183 -0.98 -11.55 5.72
N PRO A 184 -1.65 -10.56 5.11
CA PRO A 184 -2.62 -9.71 5.79
C PRO A 184 -3.71 -10.53 6.50
N ALA A 185 -4.13 -10.09 7.68
CA ALA A 185 -5.13 -10.77 8.51
C ALA A 185 -4.72 -12.18 8.99
N HIS A 186 -3.41 -12.44 9.14
CA HIS A 186 -2.91 -13.73 9.62
C HIS A 186 -2.07 -13.60 10.89
N THR A 187 -2.10 -14.68 11.66
CA THR A 187 -1.11 -14.99 12.69
C THR A 187 -0.22 -16.13 12.18
N LEU A 188 1.03 -16.12 12.60
CA LEU A 188 1.99 -17.18 12.39
C LEU A 188 2.49 -17.62 13.76
N ARG A 189 2.39 -18.91 14.04
CA ARG A 189 2.95 -19.52 15.25
C ARG A 189 4.22 -20.29 14.87
N LEU A 190 5.31 -19.91 15.48
CA LEU A 190 6.58 -20.62 15.45
C LEU A 190 6.73 -21.37 16.78
N ARG A 191 6.91 -22.69 16.73
CA ARG A 191 7.16 -23.51 17.91
C ARG A 191 8.65 -23.71 18.13
N ALA A 192 9.02 -24.08 19.35
CA ALA A 192 10.41 -24.37 19.72
C ALA A 192 11.05 -25.48 18.87
N ASP A 193 10.25 -26.43 18.34
CA ASP A 193 10.72 -27.47 17.42
C ASP A 193 10.96 -26.97 15.97
N GLY A 194 10.76 -25.68 15.71
CA GLY A 194 10.90 -25.05 14.40
C GLY A 194 9.66 -25.18 13.50
N SER A 195 8.59 -25.87 13.94
CA SER A 195 7.36 -25.98 13.15
C SER A 195 6.62 -24.65 13.07
N ILE A 196 6.07 -24.36 11.87
CA ILE A 196 5.36 -23.12 11.57
C ILE A 196 3.93 -23.42 11.14
N THR A 197 2.98 -22.72 11.73
CA THR A 197 1.59 -22.72 11.31
C THR A 197 1.11 -21.30 11.10
N GLN A 198 0.41 -21.04 9.99
CA GLN A 198 -0.15 -19.73 9.71
C GLN A 198 -1.67 -19.85 9.59
N GLU A 199 -2.40 -18.99 10.31
CA GLU A 199 -3.85 -19.01 10.39
C GLU A 199 -4.45 -17.63 10.11
N ARG A 200 -5.54 -17.59 9.34
CA ARG A 200 -6.31 -16.36 9.13
C ARG A 200 -7.20 -16.08 10.34
N TYR A 201 -7.00 -14.95 11.01
CA TYR A 201 -7.81 -14.55 12.17
C TYR A 201 -9.02 -13.68 11.81
N TRP A 202 -9.11 -13.16 10.58
CA TRP A 202 -10.19 -12.29 10.16
C TRP A 202 -10.62 -12.55 8.72
N THR A 203 -11.94 -12.71 8.55
CA THR A 203 -12.62 -12.76 7.26
C THR A 203 -13.86 -11.88 7.34
N PRO A 204 -13.96 -10.84 6.48
CA PRO A 204 -15.11 -9.96 6.51
C PRO A 204 -16.38 -10.66 5.99
N SER A 205 -17.54 -10.41 6.63
CA SER A 205 -18.82 -10.87 6.12
C SER A 205 -19.13 -10.24 4.77
N ILE A 206 -19.69 -11.04 3.85
CA ILE A 206 -20.13 -10.60 2.53
C ILE A 206 -21.65 -10.59 2.36
N GLU A 207 -22.39 -10.83 3.44
CA GLU A 207 -23.87 -10.80 3.38
C GLU A 207 -24.35 -9.42 2.90
N PRO A 208 -25.21 -9.36 1.86
CA PRO A 208 -25.65 -8.10 1.30
C PRO A 208 -26.40 -7.25 2.32
N TRP A 209 -26.11 -5.94 2.33
CA TRP A 209 -26.87 -4.96 3.08
C TRP A 209 -28.33 -4.89 2.59
N LYS A 210 -29.29 -4.87 3.51
CA LYS A 210 -30.74 -4.91 3.21
C LYS A 210 -31.46 -3.55 3.35
N GLY A 211 -30.77 -2.52 3.87
CA GLY A 211 -31.32 -1.18 4.03
C GLY A 211 -31.34 -0.37 2.72
N SER A 212 -31.79 0.87 2.82
CA SER A 212 -31.85 1.80 1.68
C SER A 212 -30.50 2.46 1.36
N PHE A 213 -30.40 3.08 0.20
CA PHE A 213 -29.22 3.86 -0.20
C PHE A 213 -28.97 5.07 0.72
N SER A 214 -30.04 5.72 1.21
CA SER A 214 -29.91 6.87 2.13
C SER A 214 -29.34 6.46 3.46
N GLU A 215 -29.84 5.38 4.05
CA GLU A 215 -29.32 4.81 5.30
C GLU A 215 -27.86 4.37 5.13
N ALA A 216 -27.52 3.77 3.99
CA ALA A 216 -26.14 3.39 3.70
C ALA A 216 -25.21 4.62 3.62
N ALA A 217 -25.62 5.69 2.99
CA ALA A 217 -24.83 6.92 2.92
C ALA A 217 -24.64 7.56 4.31
N GLU A 218 -25.68 7.52 5.15
CA GLU A 218 -25.58 8.00 6.53
C GLU A 218 -24.62 7.14 7.36
N GLN A 219 -24.75 5.83 7.28
CA GLN A 219 -23.86 4.89 7.98
C GLN A 219 -22.40 5.02 7.52
N VAL A 220 -22.15 5.20 6.20
CA VAL A 220 -20.80 5.47 5.68
C VAL A 220 -20.23 6.75 6.30
N ARG A 221 -21.04 7.82 6.36
CA ARG A 221 -20.61 9.09 6.97
C ARG A 221 -20.23 8.90 8.44
N GLU A 222 -21.07 8.22 9.20
CA GLU A 222 -20.84 7.99 10.62
C GLU A 222 -19.58 7.16 10.84
N LEU A 223 -19.45 6.00 10.20
CA LEU A 223 -18.30 5.11 10.35
C LEU A 223 -17.00 5.78 9.92
N LEU A 224 -17.00 6.53 8.81
CA LEU A 224 -15.81 7.24 8.37
C LEU A 224 -15.42 8.37 9.33
N THR A 225 -16.41 9.10 9.89
CA THR A 225 -16.16 10.13 10.91
C THR A 225 -15.54 9.51 12.16
N GLN A 226 -16.06 8.38 12.62
CA GLN A 226 -15.48 7.62 13.74
C GLN A 226 -14.07 7.13 13.43
N GLY A 227 -13.86 6.60 12.23
CA GLY A 227 -12.55 6.14 11.76
C GLY A 227 -11.49 7.24 11.73
N VAL A 228 -11.84 8.45 11.29
CA VAL A 228 -10.96 9.63 11.35
C VAL A 228 -10.65 10.00 12.80
N ARG A 229 -11.71 10.13 13.63
CA ARG A 229 -11.56 10.54 15.03
C ARG A 229 -10.70 9.59 15.85
N ARG A 230 -10.88 8.27 15.71
CA ARG A 230 -10.04 7.26 16.41
C ARG A 230 -8.56 7.45 16.09
N ARG A 231 -8.22 7.71 14.81
CA ARG A 231 -6.84 7.91 14.37
C ARG A 231 -6.21 9.21 14.83
N GLN A 232 -7.01 10.22 15.14
CA GLN A 232 -6.54 11.45 15.78
C GLN A 232 -6.39 11.27 17.30
N LEU A 233 -7.34 10.57 17.95
CA LEU A 233 -7.31 10.31 19.40
C LEU A 233 -6.17 9.38 19.83
N ALA A 234 -5.75 8.45 18.98
CA ALA A 234 -4.64 7.54 19.24
C ALA A 234 -3.29 8.22 18.91
N SER A 235 -3.07 9.43 19.45
CA SER A 235 -1.83 10.17 19.26
C SER A 235 -1.69 11.23 20.35
N ASP A 236 -0.52 11.29 20.96
CA ASP A 236 -0.12 12.35 21.90
C ASP A 236 0.70 13.44 21.19
N VAL A 237 0.90 13.31 19.87
CA VAL A 237 1.54 14.31 19.02
C VAL A 237 0.55 14.86 17.98
N GLU A 238 0.88 16.01 17.38
CA GLU A 238 0.04 16.62 16.34
C GLU A 238 -0.12 15.69 15.14
N VAL A 239 -1.37 15.53 14.67
CA VAL A 239 -1.74 14.74 13.49
C VAL A 239 -2.04 15.68 12.33
N GLY A 240 -1.29 15.55 11.22
CA GLY A 240 -1.55 16.26 9.97
C GLY A 240 -2.31 15.39 8.95
N ALA A 241 -2.42 15.86 7.72
CA ALA A 241 -3.00 15.09 6.62
C ALA A 241 -2.38 15.43 5.27
N PHE A 242 -2.30 14.46 4.36
CA PHE A 242 -2.01 14.74 2.95
C PHE A 242 -3.27 15.29 2.25
N LEU A 243 -3.10 16.34 1.45
CA LEU A 243 -4.18 16.98 0.71
C LEU A 243 -3.77 17.23 -0.74
N SER A 244 -4.30 16.43 -1.67
CA SER A 244 -4.06 16.54 -3.11
C SER A 244 -5.15 17.33 -3.86
N GLY A 245 -6.22 17.75 -3.15
CA GLY A 245 -7.43 18.27 -3.80
C GLY A 245 -8.20 17.20 -4.58
N GLY A 246 -7.93 15.92 -4.33
CA GLY A 246 -8.74 14.77 -4.75
C GLY A 246 -9.86 14.47 -3.76
N VAL A 247 -10.86 13.68 -4.19
CA VAL A 247 -12.02 13.32 -3.35
C VAL A 247 -11.61 12.72 -2.01
N ASP A 248 -10.67 11.78 -2.01
CA ASP A 248 -10.32 10.98 -0.84
C ASP A 248 -9.60 11.79 0.23
N SER A 249 -8.51 12.45 -0.17
CA SER A 249 -7.74 13.31 0.73
C SER A 249 -8.59 14.47 1.26
N THR A 250 -9.41 15.09 0.42
CA THR A 250 -10.29 16.18 0.85
C THR A 250 -11.38 15.68 1.82
N THR A 251 -11.92 14.47 1.60
CA THR A 251 -12.87 13.84 2.53
C THR A 251 -12.25 13.64 3.92
N VAL A 252 -11.06 13.07 3.97
CA VAL A 252 -10.33 12.85 5.24
C VAL A 252 -10.04 14.19 5.92
N CYS A 253 -9.53 15.18 5.18
CA CYS A 253 -9.23 16.51 5.72
C CYS A 253 -10.47 17.23 6.24
N ALA A 254 -11.62 17.14 5.56
CA ALA A 254 -12.87 17.75 5.99
C ALA A 254 -13.31 17.17 7.35
N LEU A 255 -13.35 15.85 7.46
CA LEU A 255 -13.75 15.17 8.70
C LEU A 255 -12.73 15.39 9.84
N ALA A 256 -11.43 15.42 9.53
CA ALA A 256 -10.40 15.67 10.52
C ALA A 256 -10.46 17.13 11.05
N GLN A 257 -10.74 18.10 10.19
CA GLN A 257 -10.94 19.50 10.59
C GLN A 257 -12.20 19.68 11.45
N GLU A 258 -13.30 18.96 11.14
CA GLU A 258 -14.55 18.99 11.90
C GLU A 258 -14.43 18.35 13.29
N SER A 259 -13.48 17.45 13.52
CA SER A 259 -13.34 16.71 14.79
C SER A 259 -12.86 17.55 15.99
N GLY A 260 -12.49 18.82 15.76
CA GLY A 260 -12.26 19.78 16.85
C GLY A 260 -10.90 19.69 17.56
N PHE A 261 -9.91 18.95 16.99
CA PHE A 261 -8.54 18.86 17.52
C PHE A 261 -7.65 20.04 17.12
N GLY A 262 -8.23 21.20 16.89
CA GLY A 262 -7.53 22.39 16.42
C GLY A 262 -7.54 22.50 14.89
N ARG A 263 -6.69 23.41 14.39
CA ARG A 263 -6.59 23.69 12.95
C ARG A 263 -5.67 22.69 12.28
N LEU A 264 -6.22 21.83 11.41
CA LEU A 264 -5.50 20.72 10.76
C LEU A 264 -4.36 21.25 9.88
N ARG A 265 -3.15 20.71 10.05
CA ARG A 265 -2.06 20.89 9.08
C ARG A 265 -2.23 19.99 7.90
N THR A 266 -2.16 20.54 6.70
CA THR A 266 -2.27 19.77 5.46
C THR A 266 -1.06 19.99 4.56
N PHE A 267 -0.66 18.93 3.82
CA PHE A 267 0.57 18.92 3.06
C PHE A 267 0.33 18.46 1.62
N THR A 268 1.00 19.14 0.68
CA THR A 268 1.03 18.78 -0.73
C THR A 268 2.43 19.03 -1.28
N ALA A 269 2.83 18.18 -2.23
CA ALA A 269 4.01 18.41 -3.07
C ALA A 269 3.60 18.31 -4.55
N GLY A 270 4.20 19.13 -5.41
CA GLY A 270 3.87 19.16 -6.84
C GLY A 270 5.11 19.34 -7.70
N PHE A 271 5.00 18.93 -8.97
CA PHE A 271 6.05 19.06 -9.96
C PHE A 271 5.91 20.36 -10.75
N ALA A 272 7.00 20.79 -11.40
CA ALA A 272 6.97 21.90 -12.34
C ALA A 272 6.10 21.61 -13.56
N GLU A 273 5.93 20.32 -13.93
CA GLU A 273 5.07 19.88 -15.02
C GLU A 273 3.58 20.03 -14.65
N PRO A 274 2.82 20.91 -15.32
CA PRO A 274 1.45 21.25 -14.92
C PRO A 274 0.47 20.07 -14.87
N THR A 275 0.72 19.02 -15.68
CA THR A 275 -0.11 17.81 -15.71
C THR A 275 0.07 16.90 -14.51
N TYR A 276 1.10 17.13 -13.69
CA TYR A 276 1.43 16.40 -12.47
C TYR A 276 1.37 17.29 -11.21
N ASP A 277 1.03 18.58 -11.38
CA ASP A 277 0.97 19.53 -10.27
C ASP A 277 -0.43 19.56 -9.64
N GLU A 278 -0.52 19.15 -8.38
CA GLU A 278 -1.76 19.17 -7.59
C GLU A 278 -1.81 20.33 -6.57
N ARG A 279 -0.81 21.22 -6.55
CA ARG A 279 -0.73 22.31 -5.56
C ARG A 279 -1.90 23.28 -5.63
N ALA A 280 -2.30 23.70 -6.83
CA ALA A 280 -3.40 24.67 -6.99
C ALA A 280 -4.76 24.13 -6.51
N PRO A 281 -5.22 22.90 -6.90
CA PRO A 281 -6.46 22.35 -6.36
C PRO A 281 -6.37 22.01 -4.88
N ALA A 282 -5.21 21.61 -4.36
CA ALA A 282 -5.01 21.38 -2.93
C ALA A 282 -5.12 22.67 -2.12
N ALA A 283 -4.47 23.75 -2.56
CA ALA A 283 -4.54 25.07 -1.93
C ALA A 283 -5.98 25.62 -1.90
N ARG A 284 -6.74 25.44 -2.98
CA ARG A 284 -8.17 25.80 -3.01
C ARG A 284 -8.98 24.98 -2.01
N ALA A 285 -8.79 23.66 -1.95
CA ALA A 285 -9.47 22.81 -0.99
C ALA A 285 -9.11 23.19 0.45
N ALA A 286 -7.84 23.46 0.73
CA ALA A 286 -7.36 23.91 2.03
C ALA A 286 -8.00 25.23 2.48
N ALA A 287 -8.13 26.20 1.56
CA ALA A 287 -8.78 27.47 1.84
C ALA A 287 -10.27 27.30 2.18
N GLU A 288 -11.00 26.46 1.42
CA GLU A 288 -12.42 26.18 1.69
C GLU A 288 -12.64 25.39 2.98
N LEU A 289 -11.70 24.49 3.35
CA LEU A 289 -11.75 23.72 4.60
C LEU A 289 -11.18 24.48 5.82
N GLY A 290 -10.48 25.60 5.62
CA GLY A 290 -9.86 26.37 6.68
C GLY A 290 -8.63 25.71 7.31
N THR A 291 -7.90 24.85 6.61
CA THR A 291 -6.71 24.14 7.12
C THR A 291 -5.44 24.99 7.05
N LEU A 292 -4.39 24.60 7.79
CA LEU A 292 -3.04 25.18 7.69
C LEU A 292 -2.28 24.43 6.60
N HIS A 293 -2.23 24.98 5.39
CA HIS A 293 -1.71 24.26 4.22
C HIS A 293 -0.25 24.62 3.92
N THR A 294 0.58 23.59 3.74
CA THR A 294 1.96 23.70 3.24
C THR A 294 2.04 23.00 1.88
N ALA A 295 2.42 23.74 0.84
CA ALA A 295 2.62 23.23 -0.51
C ALA A 295 4.05 23.53 -0.97
N GLU A 296 4.76 22.52 -1.47
CA GLU A 296 6.11 22.66 -1.98
C GLU A 296 6.26 22.18 -3.42
N GLU A 297 7.13 22.87 -4.17
CA GLU A 297 7.54 22.43 -5.49
C GLU A 297 8.69 21.45 -5.39
N ILE A 298 8.54 20.33 -6.05
CA ILE A 298 9.57 19.29 -6.13
C ILE A 298 10.63 19.71 -7.14
N LYS A 299 11.85 19.91 -6.66
CA LYS A 299 12.98 20.20 -7.53
C LYS A 299 13.38 18.95 -8.34
N PRO A 300 13.71 19.09 -9.63
CA PRO A 300 14.05 17.96 -10.49
C PRO A 300 15.23 17.12 -10.00
N ASP A 301 16.25 17.73 -9.41
CA ASP A 301 17.42 17.07 -8.83
C ASP A 301 17.06 16.16 -7.64
N ILE A 302 16.16 16.62 -6.76
CA ILE A 302 15.67 15.84 -5.63
C ILE A 302 14.83 14.64 -6.13
N ALA A 303 13.97 14.88 -7.12
CA ALA A 303 13.19 13.80 -7.74
C ALA A 303 14.09 12.75 -8.39
N ALA A 304 15.16 13.19 -9.06
CA ALA A 304 16.14 12.31 -9.70
C ALA A 304 16.92 11.48 -8.67
N ALA A 305 17.38 12.11 -7.58
CA ALA A 305 18.08 11.41 -6.51
C ALA A 305 17.19 10.31 -5.88
N LEU A 306 15.93 10.63 -5.58
CA LEU A 306 14.99 9.66 -5.03
C LEU A 306 14.62 8.56 -6.02
N ALA A 307 14.38 8.86 -7.29
CA ALA A 307 14.11 7.85 -8.31
C ALA A 307 15.25 6.84 -8.44
N THR A 308 16.49 7.26 -8.18
CA THR A 308 17.69 6.41 -8.21
C THR A 308 17.83 5.59 -6.91
N GLU A 309 17.54 6.17 -5.77
CA GLU A 309 17.80 5.58 -4.44
C GLU A 309 16.66 4.66 -3.96
N LEU A 310 15.41 5.04 -4.20
CA LEU A 310 14.24 4.32 -3.70
C LEU A 310 14.19 2.84 -4.08
N PRO A 311 14.48 2.42 -5.33
CA PRO A 311 14.47 1.01 -5.69
C PRO A 311 15.43 0.15 -4.86
N ARG A 312 16.57 0.70 -4.44
CA ARG A 312 17.54 0.01 -3.56
C ARG A 312 17.01 -0.09 -2.13
N ARG A 313 16.44 0.99 -1.61
CA ARG A 313 15.91 1.04 -0.24
C ARG A 313 14.72 0.13 -0.01
N MET A 314 13.97 -0.22 -1.05
CA MET A 314 12.85 -1.16 -0.95
C MET A 314 13.30 -2.57 -0.56
N GLY A 315 14.56 -2.97 -0.83
CA GLY A 315 15.08 -4.32 -0.60
C GLY A 315 14.58 -5.37 -1.59
N GLN A 316 13.68 -4.98 -2.48
CA GLN A 316 13.19 -5.75 -3.64
C GLN A 316 12.70 -4.77 -4.71
N PRO A 317 12.61 -5.18 -6.00
CA PRO A 317 12.09 -4.30 -7.04
C PRO A 317 10.62 -3.96 -6.78
N PHE A 318 10.26 -2.69 -7.03
CA PHE A 318 8.90 -2.16 -6.82
C PHE A 318 8.49 -1.28 -8.01
N GLY A 319 7.33 -1.57 -8.59
CA GLY A 319 6.94 -1.05 -9.91
C GLY A 319 6.12 0.23 -9.91
N ASP A 320 5.59 0.69 -8.77
CA ASP A 320 4.82 1.93 -8.73
C ASP A 320 5.72 3.16 -8.60
N SER A 321 5.85 3.89 -9.70
CA SER A 321 6.64 5.12 -9.75
C SER A 321 6.12 6.25 -8.87
N SER A 322 4.87 6.17 -8.40
CA SER A 322 4.32 7.14 -7.45
C SER A 322 4.95 7.05 -6.05
N LEU A 323 5.81 6.06 -5.81
CA LEU A 323 6.69 6.01 -4.65
C LEU A 323 7.53 7.29 -4.51
N VAL A 324 8.03 7.84 -5.63
CA VAL A 324 8.84 9.08 -5.64
C VAL A 324 8.07 10.29 -5.10
N PRO A 325 6.92 10.70 -5.67
CA PRO A 325 6.16 11.82 -5.11
C PRO A 325 5.60 11.51 -3.72
N SER A 326 5.32 10.25 -3.38
CA SER A 326 4.90 9.88 -2.02
C SER A 326 6.00 10.14 -0.99
N ALA A 327 7.26 9.78 -1.28
CA ALA A 327 8.40 10.08 -0.43
C ALA A 327 8.64 11.60 -0.31
N LEU A 328 8.44 12.35 -1.39
CA LEU A 328 8.63 13.80 -1.40
C LEU A 328 7.58 14.52 -0.53
N VAL A 329 6.28 14.20 -0.66
CA VAL A 329 5.28 14.81 0.21
C VAL A 329 5.46 14.39 1.67
N ALA A 330 5.94 13.17 1.91
CA ALA A 330 6.28 12.70 3.25
C ALA A 330 7.44 13.51 3.84
N SER A 331 8.50 13.83 3.07
CA SER A 331 9.61 14.65 3.52
C SER A 331 9.19 16.08 3.91
N VAL A 332 8.18 16.63 3.22
CA VAL A 332 7.58 17.93 3.56
C VAL A 332 6.83 17.84 4.89
N ALA A 333 5.96 16.85 5.06
CA ALA A 333 5.14 16.69 6.26
C ALA A 333 5.98 16.36 7.50
N ALA A 334 7.00 15.53 7.37
CA ALA A 334 7.86 15.08 8.47
C ALA A 334 8.62 16.22 9.18
N ARG A 335 8.75 17.38 8.54
CA ARG A 335 9.32 18.58 9.18
C ARG A 335 8.37 19.25 10.18
N HIS A 336 7.12 18.84 10.20
CA HIS A 336 6.07 19.48 10.99
C HIS A 336 5.34 18.52 11.93
N VAL A 337 5.12 17.26 11.49
CA VAL A 337 4.33 16.26 12.23
C VAL A 337 4.97 14.88 12.15
N LYS A 338 4.67 14.00 13.12
CA LYS A 338 5.06 12.58 13.10
C LYS A 338 4.00 11.67 12.54
N VAL A 339 2.74 12.15 12.42
CA VAL A 339 1.60 11.36 11.98
C VAL A 339 0.83 12.13 10.91
N VAL A 340 0.42 11.44 9.83
CA VAL A 340 -0.46 12.00 8.79
C VAL A 340 -1.63 11.08 8.48
N LEU A 341 -2.79 11.69 8.25
CA LEU A 341 -3.93 10.99 7.69
C LEU A 341 -3.84 10.95 6.16
N THR A 342 -4.25 9.82 5.56
CA THR A 342 -4.19 9.59 4.12
C THR A 342 -5.54 9.13 3.58
N GLY A 343 -5.73 9.29 2.26
CA GLY A 343 -6.95 8.86 1.55
C GLY A 343 -6.89 7.42 1.00
N ASP A 344 -5.85 6.65 1.33
CA ASP A 344 -5.63 5.32 0.78
C ASP A 344 -6.73 4.33 1.18
N GLY A 345 -7.04 3.37 0.29
CA GLY A 345 -8.11 2.39 0.46
C GLY A 345 -9.48 2.84 -0.06
N SER A 346 -9.68 4.16 -0.28
CA SER A 346 -10.96 4.67 -0.76
C SER A 346 -11.34 4.16 -2.15
N ASP A 347 -10.38 4.11 -3.06
CA ASP A 347 -10.62 3.67 -4.44
C ASP A 347 -11.02 2.19 -4.51
N GLU A 348 -10.40 1.37 -3.70
CA GLU A 348 -10.61 -0.08 -3.63
C GLU A 348 -11.99 -0.41 -3.06
N ILE A 349 -12.42 0.28 -1.99
CA ILE A 349 -13.68 -0.04 -1.33
C ILE A 349 -14.89 0.68 -1.92
N PHE A 350 -14.71 1.87 -2.53
CA PHE A 350 -15.80 2.66 -3.13
C PHE A 350 -15.80 2.65 -4.67
N GLY A 351 -14.94 1.87 -5.32
CA GLY A 351 -14.94 1.73 -6.78
C GLY A 351 -14.44 2.97 -7.52
N GLY A 352 -13.37 3.60 -7.04
CA GLY A 352 -12.87 4.86 -7.61
C GLY A 352 -12.01 4.73 -8.87
N TYR A 353 -11.49 3.55 -9.20
CA TYR A 353 -10.62 3.35 -10.36
C TYR A 353 -11.40 3.30 -11.69
N ALA A 354 -10.81 3.91 -12.71
CA ALA A 354 -11.40 3.93 -14.07
C ALA A 354 -11.58 2.52 -14.66
N ARG A 355 -10.77 1.53 -14.22
CA ARG A 355 -10.89 0.13 -14.67
C ARG A 355 -12.22 -0.51 -14.31
N TYR A 356 -12.82 -0.16 -13.18
CA TYR A 356 -14.14 -0.67 -12.80
C TYR A 356 -15.24 -0.13 -13.73
N ALA A 357 -15.19 1.19 -14.03
CA ALA A 357 -16.11 1.78 -15.01
C ALA A 357 -15.90 1.19 -16.42
N GLY A 358 -14.65 0.93 -16.80
CA GLY A 358 -14.30 0.22 -18.03
C GLY A 358 -14.94 -1.17 -18.08
N ARG A 359 -14.95 -1.90 -16.96
CA ARG A 359 -15.57 -3.22 -16.88
C ARG A 359 -17.09 -3.19 -17.02
N LEU A 360 -17.77 -2.21 -16.42
CA LEU A 360 -19.21 -2.00 -16.65
C LEU A 360 -19.54 -1.73 -18.12
N LEU A 361 -18.70 -0.96 -18.80
CA LEU A 361 -18.84 -0.71 -20.22
C LEU A 361 -18.59 -1.99 -21.05
N HIS A 362 -17.62 -2.81 -20.67
CA HIS A 362 -17.35 -4.12 -21.30
C HIS A 362 -18.53 -5.07 -21.22
N GLN A 363 -19.22 -5.14 -20.09
CA GLN A 363 -20.42 -6.00 -19.95
C GLN A 363 -21.51 -5.61 -20.96
N ARG A 364 -21.68 -4.30 -21.24
CA ARG A 364 -22.60 -3.80 -22.27
C ARG A 364 -22.09 -4.09 -23.68
N TYR A 365 -20.80 -3.85 -23.94
CA TYR A 365 -20.15 -4.10 -25.22
C TYR A 365 -20.23 -5.57 -25.65
N ARG A 366 -20.07 -6.51 -24.73
CA ARG A 366 -20.18 -7.96 -24.99
C ARG A 366 -21.56 -8.42 -25.44
N ARG A 367 -22.63 -7.64 -25.20
CA ARG A 367 -23.98 -7.91 -25.70
C ARG A 367 -24.12 -7.66 -27.19
N LEU A 368 -23.18 -6.92 -27.80
CA LEU A 368 -23.15 -6.70 -29.23
C LEU A 368 -22.77 -7.98 -30.00
N PRO A 369 -23.31 -8.20 -31.21
CA PRO A 369 -22.90 -9.31 -32.07
C PRO A 369 -21.39 -9.35 -32.32
N VAL A 370 -20.81 -10.54 -32.40
CA VAL A 370 -19.35 -10.73 -32.57
C VAL A 370 -18.82 -10.00 -33.82
N ALA A 371 -19.56 -10.03 -34.93
CA ALA A 371 -19.18 -9.35 -36.18
C ALA A 371 -19.01 -7.82 -35.96
N LEU A 372 -19.96 -7.19 -35.24
CA LEU A 372 -19.91 -5.75 -34.96
C LEU A 372 -18.73 -5.42 -34.03
N ARG A 373 -18.50 -6.24 -33.00
CA ARG A 373 -17.32 -6.09 -32.12
C ARG A 373 -16.02 -6.19 -32.90
N SER A 374 -15.90 -7.16 -33.79
CA SER A 374 -14.69 -7.33 -34.63
C SER A 374 -14.42 -6.14 -35.54
N ILE A 375 -15.46 -5.49 -36.08
CA ILE A 375 -15.31 -4.28 -36.89
C ILE A 375 -14.79 -3.12 -36.03
N VAL A 376 -15.40 -2.88 -34.86
CA VAL A 376 -14.95 -1.84 -33.92
C VAL A 376 -13.53 -2.08 -33.47
N GLU A 377 -13.18 -3.31 -33.11
CA GLU A 377 -11.83 -3.70 -32.66
C GLU A 377 -10.79 -3.48 -33.74
N ARG A 378 -11.04 -3.90 -34.98
CA ARG A 378 -10.12 -3.67 -36.11
C ARG A 378 -9.95 -2.19 -36.40
N GLY A 379 -11.06 -1.42 -36.39
CA GLY A 379 -11.01 0.02 -36.63
C GLY A 379 -10.20 0.77 -35.57
N VAL A 380 -10.39 0.46 -34.30
CA VAL A 380 -9.64 1.09 -33.19
C VAL A 380 -8.17 0.71 -33.24
N LEU A 381 -7.85 -0.59 -33.43
CA LEU A 381 -6.46 -1.07 -33.44
C LEU A 381 -5.67 -0.66 -34.69
N ALA A 382 -6.35 -0.29 -35.78
CA ALA A 382 -5.71 0.25 -36.99
C ALA A 382 -5.25 1.71 -36.84
N MET A 383 -5.80 2.45 -35.87
CA MET A 383 -5.39 3.82 -35.61
C MET A 383 -4.11 3.86 -34.77
N PRO A 384 -3.16 4.79 -35.02
CA PRO A 384 -1.97 4.93 -34.19
C PRO A 384 -2.32 5.26 -32.75
N GLU A 385 -1.66 4.62 -31.78
CA GLU A 385 -1.88 4.85 -30.35
C GLU A 385 -1.27 6.20 -29.94
N PRO A 386 -2.05 7.15 -29.37
CA PRO A 386 -1.51 8.45 -28.98
C PRO A 386 -0.55 8.36 -27.78
N TYR A 387 0.46 9.21 -27.76
CA TYR A 387 1.47 9.32 -26.68
C TYR A 387 0.93 10.00 -25.41
N ALA A 388 -0.18 10.71 -25.51
CA ALA A 388 -0.78 11.42 -24.37
C ALA A 388 -1.08 10.46 -23.22
N HIS A 389 -0.97 10.95 -21.99
CA HIS A 389 -1.45 10.21 -20.82
C HIS A 389 -2.89 9.72 -21.06
N HIS A 390 -3.21 8.48 -20.66
CA HIS A 390 -4.53 7.86 -20.92
C HIS A 390 -5.69 8.70 -20.39
N SER A 391 -5.44 9.53 -19.35
CA SER A 391 -6.44 10.47 -18.84
C SER A 391 -6.80 11.57 -19.85
N GLY A 392 -5.92 11.93 -20.79
CA GLY A 392 -6.09 13.00 -21.78
C GLY A 392 -6.61 12.58 -23.15
N SER A 393 -6.53 11.28 -23.51
CA SER A 393 -6.84 10.81 -24.87
C SER A 393 -7.99 9.80 -24.91
N LEU A 394 -9.07 10.14 -25.63
CA LEU A 394 -10.19 9.21 -25.89
C LEU A 394 -9.73 8.01 -26.72
N LEU A 395 -8.86 8.22 -27.70
CA LEU A 395 -8.34 7.16 -28.56
C LEU A 395 -7.48 6.17 -27.76
N LYS A 396 -6.61 6.65 -26.86
CA LYS A 396 -5.83 5.77 -25.96
C LYS A 396 -6.75 4.94 -25.06
N ARG A 397 -7.83 5.52 -24.57
CA ARG A 397 -8.86 4.79 -23.80
C ARG A 397 -9.59 3.76 -24.65
N ALA A 398 -9.88 4.05 -25.92
CA ALA A 398 -10.51 3.10 -26.84
C ALA A 398 -9.57 1.90 -27.09
N HIS A 399 -8.27 2.13 -27.29
CA HIS A 399 -7.26 1.08 -27.41
C HIS A 399 -7.20 0.18 -26.17
N LEU A 400 -7.12 0.80 -24.98
CA LEU A 400 -7.12 0.06 -23.71
C LEU A 400 -8.43 -0.75 -23.55
N PHE A 401 -9.57 -0.14 -23.85
CA PHE A 401 -10.87 -0.79 -23.75
C PHE A 401 -10.98 -2.03 -24.65
N VAL A 402 -10.62 -1.90 -25.92
CA VAL A 402 -10.69 -2.99 -26.90
C VAL A 402 -9.74 -4.14 -26.51
N ARG A 403 -8.55 -3.83 -26.01
CA ARG A 403 -7.58 -4.84 -25.57
C ARG A 403 -8.08 -5.60 -24.34
N HIS A 404 -8.56 -4.93 -23.30
CA HIS A 404 -9.13 -5.56 -22.11
C HIS A 404 -10.42 -6.34 -22.39
N ALA A 405 -11.15 -5.99 -23.48
CA ALA A 405 -12.35 -6.74 -23.87
C ALA A 405 -12.06 -8.20 -24.27
N ARG A 406 -10.82 -8.52 -24.59
CA ARG A 406 -10.34 -9.86 -24.98
C ARG A 406 -9.82 -10.70 -23.82
N GLU A 407 -9.62 -10.11 -22.64
CA GLU A 407 -9.10 -10.83 -21.47
C GLU A 407 -10.14 -11.71 -20.79
N ASP A 408 -9.68 -12.82 -20.20
CA ASP A 408 -10.54 -13.76 -19.47
C ASP A 408 -11.11 -13.11 -18.18
N ARG A 409 -12.36 -13.42 -17.89
CA ARG A 409 -13.11 -12.86 -16.76
C ARG A 409 -12.59 -13.30 -15.40
N ASN A 410 -12.13 -14.53 -15.31
CA ASN A 410 -11.73 -15.17 -14.06
C ASN A 410 -10.25 -14.96 -13.72
N ALA A 411 -9.49 -14.31 -14.63
CA ALA A 411 -8.06 -14.10 -14.50
C ALA A 411 -7.68 -12.74 -13.87
N TYR A 412 -8.65 -11.94 -13.39
CA TYR A 412 -8.32 -10.67 -12.77
C TYR A 412 -7.72 -10.89 -11.38
N ILE A 413 -6.46 -10.52 -11.25
CA ILE A 413 -5.65 -10.59 -10.03
C ILE A 413 -5.36 -9.17 -9.50
N GLY A 414 -5.20 -8.24 -10.43
CA GLY A 414 -4.84 -6.86 -10.26
C GLY A 414 -4.62 -6.20 -11.62
N PRO A 415 -4.35 -4.90 -11.69
CA PRO A 415 -3.97 -4.26 -12.95
C PRO A 415 -2.63 -4.84 -13.43
N PRO A 416 -2.53 -5.33 -14.67
CA PRO A 416 -1.24 -5.76 -15.22
C PRO A 416 -0.33 -4.54 -15.38
N ALA A 417 0.93 -4.67 -14.93
CA ALA A 417 1.91 -3.59 -15.05
C ALA A 417 2.39 -3.43 -16.50
N ILE A 418 2.51 -4.52 -17.24
CA ILE A 418 3.01 -4.55 -18.62
C ILE A 418 2.08 -5.38 -19.51
N ARG A 419 1.96 -5.01 -20.78
CA ARG A 419 1.26 -5.80 -21.81
C ARG A 419 2.03 -7.10 -22.10
N LYS A 420 1.32 -8.17 -22.45
CA LYS A 420 1.91 -9.49 -22.72
C LYS A 420 2.99 -9.45 -23.81
N GLU A 421 2.75 -8.69 -24.89
CA GLU A 421 3.69 -8.55 -26.01
C GLU A 421 4.97 -7.83 -25.59
N THR A 422 4.82 -6.73 -24.85
CA THR A 422 5.95 -5.96 -24.33
C THR A 422 6.70 -6.77 -23.25
N LEU A 423 5.99 -7.54 -22.45
CA LEU A 423 6.58 -8.43 -21.45
C LEU A 423 7.44 -9.52 -22.11
N ALA A 424 6.93 -10.16 -23.16
CA ALA A 424 7.66 -11.17 -23.93
C ALA A 424 8.92 -10.59 -24.62
N GLN A 425 8.89 -9.32 -25.01
CA GLN A 425 10.03 -8.60 -25.58
C GLN A 425 11.07 -8.23 -24.52
N LEU A 426 10.62 -7.83 -23.32
CA LEU A 426 11.50 -7.35 -22.25
C LEU A 426 12.10 -8.51 -21.45
N VAL A 427 11.34 -9.57 -21.22
CA VAL A 427 11.72 -10.76 -20.42
C VAL A 427 11.26 -12.04 -21.13
N PRO A 428 11.92 -12.43 -22.22
CA PRO A 428 11.47 -13.55 -23.08
C PRO A 428 11.43 -14.90 -22.37
N GLY A 429 12.24 -15.10 -21.33
CA GLY A 429 12.32 -16.32 -20.53
C GLY A 429 11.51 -16.31 -19.24
N LEU A 430 10.55 -15.39 -19.08
CA LEU A 430 9.82 -15.24 -17.84
C LEU A 430 9.00 -16.50 -17.47
N GLY A 431 9.35 -17.10 -16.34
CA GLY A 431 8.71 -18.30 -15.79
C GLY A 431 7.29 -18.07 -15.26
N ALA A 432 6.72 -19.09 -14.59
CA ALA A 432 5.49 -18.96 -13.84
C ALA A 432 5.69 -18.05 -12.62
N GLY A 433 4.65 -17.32 -12.22
CA GLY A 433 4.61 -16.58 -10.96
C GLY A 433 4.15 -17.45 -9.80
N ASN A 434 4.04 -16.84 -8.63
CA ASN A 434 3.51 -17.50 -7.45
C ASN A 434 2.03 -17.88 -7.62
N PRO A 435 1.55 -18.91 -6.91
CA PRO A 435 0.14 -19.22 -6.84
C PRO A 435 -0.63 -18.05 -6.20
N MET A 436 -1.86 -17.86 -6.64
CA MET A 436 -2.74 -16.87 -6.02
C MET A 436 -3.01 -17.20 -4.56
N PRO A 437 -3.05 -16.22 -3.68
CA PRO A 437 -3.49 -16.43 -2.31
C PRO A 437 -4.94 -16.92 -2.29
N GLU A 438 -5.24 -17.75 -1.29
CA GLU A 438 -6.60 -18.26 -1.07
C GLU A 438 -7.60 -17.10 -0.91
N ARG A 439 -8.70 -17.17 -1.63
CA ARG A 439 -9.75 -16.17 -1.60
C ARG A 439 -10.76 -16.48 -0.49
N PRO A 440 -10.97 -15.58 0.48
CA PRO A 440 -11.88 -15.82 1.59
C PRO A 440 -13.37 -15.57 1.24
N TRP A 441 -13.78 -15.73 -0.03
CA TRP A 441 -15.14 -15.53 -0.51
C TRP A 441 -15.49 -16.50 -1.67
N PRO A 442 -16.79 -16.79 -1.90
CA PRO A 442 -17.24 -17.68 -2.97
C PRO A 442 -16.85 -17.20 -4.38
N ASP A 443 -16.73 -18.15 -5.28
CA ASP A 443 -16.40 -17.90 -6.70
C ASP A 443 -17.59 -17.39 -7.53
N ASP A 444 -18.82 -17.43 -7.01
CA ASP A 444 -20.05 -17.03 -7.69
C ASP A 444 -20.35 -15.52 -7.66
N LEU A 445 -19.41 -14.72 -7.17
CA LEU A 445 -19.55 -13.27 -7.18
C LEU A 445 -19.65 -12.72 -8.59
N ASP A 446 -20.47 -11.67 -8.75
CA ASP A 446 -20.45 -10.90 -9.98
C ASP A 446 -19.05 -10.30 -10.21
N GLU A 447 -18.72 -10.11 -11.50
CA GLU A 447 -17.40 -9.74 -11.98
C GLU A 447 -16.85 -8.44 -11.32
N LEU A 448 -17.70 -7.46 -11.05
CA LEU A 448 -17.28 -6.19 -10.45
C LEU A 448 -16.97 -6.35 -8.97
N ARG A 449 -17.81 -7.08 -8.23
CA ARG A 449 -17.53 -7.40 -6.82
C ARG A 449 -16.26 -8.23 -6.69
N HIS A 450 -16.04 -9.17 -7.63
CA HIS A 450 -14.79 -9.92 -7.69
C HIS A 450 -13.58 -8.97 -7.84
N MET A 451 -13.61 -8.05 -8.81
CA MET A 451 -12.52 -7.09 -9.02
C MET A 451 -12.25 -6.22 -7.78
N LEU A 452 -13.29 -5.64 -7.16
CA LEU A 452 -13.14 -4.83 -5.95
C LEU A 452 -12.47 -5.61 -4.81
N LYS A 453 -12.89 -6.86 -4.62
CA LYS A 453 -12.33 -7.72 -3.57
C LYS A 453 -10.91 -8.18 -3.87
N MET A 454 -10.60 -8.51 -5.13
CA MET A 454 -9.23 -8.84 -5.53
C MET A 454 -8.30 -7.66 -5.35
N ASP A 455 -8.74 -6.44 -5.67
CA ASP A 455 -7.94 -5.26 -5.40
C ASP A 455 -7.69 -5.05 -3.90
N CYS A 456 -8.67 -5.33 -3.04
CA CYS A 456 -8.46 -5.30 -1.59
C CYS A 456 -7.52 -6.40 -1.07
N LEU A 457 -7.53 -7.57 -1.70
CA LEU A 457 -6.72 -8.73 -1.27
C LEU A 457 -5.27 -8.66 -1.77
N VAL A 458 -5.04 -8.13 -2.98
CA VAL A 458 -3.75 -8.17 -3.68
C VAL A 458 -3.18 -6.78 -3.90
N TYR A 459 -3.89 -5.94 -4.68
CA TYR A 459 -3.37 -4.63 -5.09
C TYR A 459 -3.18 -3.66 -3.93
N LEU A 460 -4.17 -3.58 -3.04
CA LEU A 460 -4.11 -2.68 -1.88
C LEU A 460 -2.91 -2.99 -0.96
N PRO A 461 -2.69 -4.23 -0.47
CA PRO A 461 -1.54 -4.50 0.39
C PRO A 461 -0.20 -4.45 -0.33
N GLN A 462 -0.10 -4.97 -1.57
CA GLN A 462 1.18 -5.17 -2.25
C GLN A 462 1.67 -3.96 -3.02
N ASP A 463 0.78 -3.07 -3.44
CA ASP A 463 1.14 -1.82 -4.13
C ASP A 463 0.92 -0.61 -3.23
N ILE A 464 -0.35 -0.31 -2.90
CA ILE A 464 -0.71 0.96 -2.28
C ILE A 464 -0.15 1.08 -0.86
N LEU A 465 -0.41 0.10 0.01
CA LEU A 465 -0.01 0.19 1.43
C LEU A 465 1.50 -0.01 1.62
N GLN A 466 2.12 -0.88 0.82
CA GLN A 466 3.57 -1.05 0.82
C GLN A 466 4.27 0.25 0.41
N LYS A 467 3.81 0.90 -0.66
CA LYS A 467 4.32 2.20 -1.10
C LYS A 467 4.20 3.25 -0.01
N VAL A 468 2.99 3.39 0.56
CA VAL A 468 2.71 4.43 1.57
C VAL A 468 3.57 4.23 2.80
N ASP A 469 3.62 3.01 3.37
CA ASP A 469 4.46 2.71 4.54
C ASP A 469 5.93 3.02 4.26
N ARG A 470 6.48 2.54 3.13
CA ARG A 470 7.89 2.75 2.79
C ARG A 470 8.21 4.24 2.57
N ALA A 471 7.40 4.93 1.77
CA ALA A 471 7.61 6.35 1.47
C ALA A 471 7.54 7.24 2.71
N THR A 472 6.62 6.98 3.62
CA THR A 472 6.44 7.80 4.82
C THR A 472 7.42 7.43 5.92
N MET A 473 7.61 6.13 6.20
CA MET A 473 8.53 5.70 7.25
C MET A 473 10.01 5.99 6.92
N MET A 474 10.36 6.15 5.64
CA MET A 474 11.69 6.65 5.24
C MET A 474 12.02 8.03 5.85
N HIS A 475 11.00 8.79 6.17
CA HIS A 475 11.10 10.11 6.79
C HIS A 475 10.61 10.13 8.25
N SER A 476 10.51 8.97 8.90
CA SER A 476 9.98 8.84 10.28
C SER A 476 8.59 9.47 10.43
N LEU A 477 7.72 9.24 9.43
CA LEU A 477 6.36 9.75 9.38
C LEU A 477 5.38 8.57 9.31
N GLU A 478 4.44 8.49 10.24
CA GLU A 478 3.44 7.44 10.26
C GLU A 478 2.18 7.84 9.47
N ALA A 479 1.82 7.04 8.46
CA ALA A 479 0.60 7.23 7.68
C ALA A 479 -0.56 6.39 8.21
N ARG A 480 -1.72 7.02 8.41
CA ARG A 480 -2.97 6.41 8.89
C ARG A 480 -4.09 6.60 7.87
N SER A 481 -4.74 5.50 7.45
CA SER A 481 -5.80 5.52 6.42
C SER A 481 -7.17 5.29 7.07
N PRO A 482 -8.01 6.33 7.25
CA PRO A 482 -9.35 6.18 7.83
C PRO A 482 -10.30 5.32 7.00
N PHE A 483 -10.14 5.26 5.69
CA PHE A 483 -10.93 4.39 4.81
C PHE A 483 -10.72 2.91 5.08
N LEU A 484 -9.60 2.53 5.70
CA LEU A 484 -9.30 1.17 6.14
C LEU A 484 -9.64 0.96 7.63
N ASP A 485 -10.64 1.66 8.15
CA ASP A 485 -11.29 1.32 9.41
C ASP A 485 -12.05 -0.01 9.26
N LYS A 486 -11.89 -0.92 10.23
CA LYS A 486 -12.51 -2.26 10.18
C LYS A 486 -14.01 -2.18 9.95
N SER A 487 -14.70 -1.37 10.75
CA SER A 487 -16.17 -1.27 10.72
C SER A 487 -16.67 -0.66 9.42
N LEU A 488 -15.98 0.36 8.91
CA LEU A 488 -16.27 0.96 7.61
C LEU A 488 -16.08 -0.05 6.48
N PHE A 489 -14.95 -0.74 6.46
CA PHE A 489 -14.64 -1.75 5.45
C PHE A 489 -15.69 -2.86 5.43
N GLU A 490 -15.96 -3.48 6.58
CA GLU A 490 -16.96 -4.56 6.73
C GLU A 490 -18.37 -4.12 6.31
N PHE A 491 -18.70 -2.84 6.49
CA PHE A 491 -19.96 -2.29 6.04
C PHE A 491 -19.98 -2.10 4.52
N VAL A 492 -18.98 -1.43 3.96
CA VAL A 492 -18.97 -1.00 2.55
C VAL A 492 -18.88 -2.16 1.58
N ILE A 493 -18.14 -3.23 1.89
CA ILE A 493 -18.02 -4.42 1.01
C ILE A 493 -19.33 -5.22 0.87
N ARG A 494 -20.31 -4.97 1.74
CA ARG A 494 -21.65 -5.59 1.73
C ARG A 494 -22.65 -4.81 0.88
N LEU A 495 -22.31 -3.56 0.50
CA LEU A 495 -23.19 -2.71 -0.28
C LEU A 495 -23.37 -3.25 -1.71
N PRO A 496 -24.56 -3.11 -2.32
CA PRO A 496 -24.75 -3.42 -3.74
C PRO A 496 -23.77 -2.63 -4.60
N TRP A 497 -23.10 -3.28 -5.55
CA TRP A 497 -22.11 -2.63 -6.40
C TRP A 497 -22.66 -1.42 -7.18
N GLN A 498 -23.98 -1.42 -7.49
CA GLN A 498 -24.68 -0.32 -8.13
C GLN A 498 -24.63 0.99 -7.31
N TRP A 499 -24.40 0.90 -6.01
CA TRP A 499 -24.30 2.06 -5.14
C TRP A 499 -22.90 2.68 -5.13
N HIS A 500 -21.91 1.96 -5.64
CA HIS A 500 -20.58 2.52 -5.84
C HIS A 500 -20.51 3.40 -7.10
N PHE A 501 -21.45 3.25 -8.06
CA PHE A 501 -21.38 3.94 -9.34
C PHE A 501 -22.63 4.79 -9.64
N SER A 502 -22.39 5.92 -10.33
CA SER A 502 -23.42 6.72 -11.01
C SER A 502 -23.02 6.82 -12.49
N GLY A 503 -23.63 6.00 -13.34
CA GLY A 503 -23.16 5.79 -14.71
C GLY A 503 -21.75 5.17 -14.73
N LEU A 504 -20.76 5.93 -15.20
CA LEU A 504 -19.34 5.54 -15.20
C LEU A 504 -18.52 6.25 -14.10
N ARG A 505 -19.15 6.99 -13.21
CA ARG A 505 -18.47 7.65 -12.08
C ARG A 505 -18.55 6.76 -10.84
N GLY A 506 -17.40 6.44 -10.26
CA GLY A 506 -17.31 5.73 -8.98
C GLY A 506 -17.64 6.60 -7.77
N LYS A 507 -17.59 6.00 -6.57
CA LYS A 507 -17.75 6.66 -5.28
C LYS A 507 -19.12 7.30 -5.01
N ARG A 508 -20.18 6.79 -5.64
CA ARG A 508 -21.53 7.37 -5.53
C ARG A 508 -22.04 7.44 -4.09
N VAL A 509 -21.91 6.37 -3.32
CA VAL A 509 -22.33 6.34 -1.91
C VAL A 509 -21.47 7.24 -1.04
N LEU A 510 -20.16 7.32 -1.29
CA LEU A 510 -19.25 8.25 -0.60
C LEU A 510 -19.64 9.71 -0.91
N GLN A 511 -19.95 10.03 -2.17
CA GLN A 511 -20.42 11.37 -2.55
C GLN A 511 -21.71 11.74 -1.81
N ALA A 512 -22.66 10.80 -1.69
CA ALA A 512 -23.90 11.03 -0.95
C ALA A 512 -23.63 11.25 0.55
N ALA A 513 -22.74 10.43 1.13
CA ALA A 513 -22.34 10.53 2.53
C ALA A 513 -21.69 11.88 2.88
N MET A 514 -20.89 12.42 1.97
CA MET A 514 -20.08 13.62 2.19
C MET A 514 -20.69 14.92 1.61
N ARG A 515 -21.95 14.86 1.18
CA ARG A 515 -22.65 16.04 0.65
C ARG A 515 -22.65 17.18 1.65
N GLY A 516 -22.28 18.40 1.19
CA GLY A 516 -22.18 19.60 2.02
C GLY A 516 -20.97 19.70 2.94
N ARG A 517 -20.08 18.68 2.97
CA ARG A 517 -18.84 18.69 3.75
C ARG A 517 -17.58 18.79 2.90
N VAL A 518 -17.60 18.12 1.75
CA VAL A 518 -16.54 18.23 0.74
C VAL A 518 -16.97 19.28 -0.28
N PRO A 519 -16.09 20.24 -0.62
CA PRO A 519 -16.40 21.31 -1.59
C PRO A 519 -16.89 20.76 -2.94
N ASP A 520 -17.91 21.39 -3.54
CA ASP A 520 -18.56 20.87 -4.74
C ASP A 520 -17.61 20.76 -5.95
N PHE A 521 -16.63 21.64 -6.07
CA PHE A 521 -15.66 21.58 -7.17
C PHE A 521 -14.82 20.28 -7.15
N ILE A 522 -14.60 19.69 -5.99
CA ILE A 522 -13.86 18.42 -5.82
C ILE A 522 -14.59 17.27 -6.54
N TRP A 523 -15.92 17.20 -6.41
CA TRP A 523 -16.72 16.15 -7.06
C TRP A 523 -16.76 16.30 -8.58
N ASN A 524 -16.64 17.52 -9.08
CA ASN A 524 -16.67 17.84 -10.51
C ASN A 524 -15.30 17.77 -11.17
N ARG A 525 -14.21 17.69 -10.36
CA ARG A 525 -12.85 17.57 -10.86
C ARG A 525 -12.64 16.19 -11.49
N ARG A 526 -11.93 16.18 -12.62
CA ARG A 526 -11.50 14.93 -13.23
C ARG A 526 -10.47 14.24 -12.31
N LYS A 527 -10.68 12.95 -12.04
CA LYS A 527 -9.71 12.16 -11.26
C LYS A 527 -8.34 12.21 -11.95
N GLN A 528 -7.35 12.66 -11.23
CA GLN A 528 -5.94 12.60 -11.58
C GLN A 528 -5.28 11.65 -10.60
N GLY A 529 -4.49 10.68 -11.09
CA GLY A 529 -3.70 9.81 -10.23
C GLY A 529 -2.48 10.58 -9.72
N PHE A 530 -2.06 10.29 -8.51
CA PHE A 530 -0.77 10.74 -7.98
C PHE A 530 0.33 9.98 -8.74
N ALA A 531 0.99 10.63 -9.66
CA ALA A 531 1.90 10.00 -10.63
C ALA A 531 3.17 10.84 -10.81
N SER A 532 4.26 10.16 -11.16
CA SER A 532 5.53 10.77 -11.54
C SER A 532 5.60 11.04 -13.04
N PRO A 533 6.31 12.06 -13.51
CA PRO A 533 6.56 12.32 -14.92
C PRO A 533 7.60 11.35 -15.53
N VAL A 534 7.49 10.04 -15.23
CA VAL A 534 8.43 9.00 -15.67
C VAL A 534 8.57 8.96 -17.19
N SER A 535 7.47 9.20 -17.92
CA SER A 535 7.53 9.26 -19.40
C SER A 535 8.48 10.36 -19.89
N HIS A 536 8.51 11.50 -19.20
CA HIS A 536 9.46 12.57 -19.50
C HIS A 536 10.88 12.18 -19.08
N TRP A 537 11.05 11.67 -17.87
CA TRP A 537 12.36 11.26 -17.35
C TRP A 537 13.03 10.18 -18.21
N MET A 538 12.27 9.20 -18.71
CA MET A 538 12.77 8.12 -19.58
C MET A 538 13.23 8.60 -20.96
N ARG A 539 12.71 9.73 -21.44
CA ARG A 539 13.22 10.35 -22.68
C ARG A 539 14.58 11.04 -22.49
N HIS A 540 14.88 11.41 -21.25
CA HIS A 540 16.07 12.19 -20.86
C HIS A 540 16.95 11.37 -19.91
N TRP A 541 17.34 11.94 -18.80
CA TRP A 541 18.35 11.46 -17.88
C TRP A 541 18.13 10.03 -17.36
N LEU A 542 16.89 9.64 -17.07
CA LEU A 542 16.59 8.30 -16.55
C LEU A 542 16.81 7.22 -17.62
N GLY A 543 16.51 7.53 -18.89
CA GLY A 543 16.78 6.64 -20.00
C GLY A 543 18.27 6.52 -20.32
N ASP A 544 19.08 7.56 -20.08
CA ASP A 544 20.54 7.49 -20.24
C ASP A 544 21.16 6.61 -19.15
N ASP A 545 20.69 6.76 -17.91
CA ASP A 545 21.12 5.94 -16.78
C ASP A 545 20.72 4.45 -16.97
N LEU A 546 19.52 4.19 -17.48
CA LEU A 546 19.06 2.85 -17.84
C LEU A 546 19.95 2.19 -18.90
N LEU A 547 20.37 2.96 -19.94
CA LEU A 547 21.30 2.47 -20.95
C LEU A 547 22.67 2.15 -20.35
N ALA A 548 23.20 3.02 -19.52
CA ALA A 548 24.49 2.80 -18.86
C ALA A 548 24.49 1.51 -18.02
N MET A 549 23.42 1.26 -17.26
CA MET A 549 23.27 -0.01 -16.52
C MET A 549 23.15 -1.23 -17.46
N THR A 550 22.44 -1.08 -18.59
CA THR A 550 22.29 -2.16 -19.59
C THR A 550 23.63 -2.48 -20.27
N ASP A 551 24.47 -1.48 -20.50
CA ASP A 551 25.77 -1.62 -21.16
C ASP A 551 26.85 -2.17 -20.20
N SER A 552 26.63 -2.13 -18.89
CA SER A 552 27.52 -2.77 -17.89
C SER A 552 27.53 -4.30 -17.95
N GLY A 553 26.59 -4.93 -18.64
CA GLY A 553 26.59 -6.34 -19.05
C GLY A 553 25.71 -7.28 -18.23
N ASP A 554 25.42 -7.00 -16.95
CA ASP A 554 24.53 -7.85 -16.13
C ASP A 554 23.10 -7.29 -16.09
N THR A 555 22.27 -7.74 -17.02
CA THR A 555 20.86 -7.36 -17.11
C THR A 555 19.89 -8.33 -16.39
N GLY A 556 20.41 -9.37 -15.72
CA GLY A 556 19.60 -10.39 -15.09
C GLY A 556 18.65 -11.07 -16.07
N VAL A 557 17.35 -11.04 -15.77
CA VAL A 557 16.32 -11.66 -16.64
C VAL A 557 15.92 -10.81 -17.85
N LEU A 558 16.41 -9.56 -17.94
CA LEU A 558 16.03 -8.63 -19.03
C LEU A 558 16.78 -8.94 -20.33
N ASP A 559 16.05 -8.89 -21.45
CA ASP A 559 16.66 -8.87 -22.77
C ASP A 559 17.17 -7.47 -23.13
N ALA A 560 18.49 -7.31 -23.17
CA ALA A 560 19.14 -6.03 -23.45
C ALA A 560 18.76 -5.44 -24.81
N ALA A 561 18.53 -6.27 -25.82
CA ALA A 561 18.15 -5.81 -27.17
C ALA A 561 16.70 -5.30 -27.16
N GLY A 562 15.78 -6.04 -26.52
CA GLY A 562 14.39 -5.64 -26.33
C GLY A 562 14.30 -4.34 -25.54
N LEU A 563 15.05 -4.22 -24.44
CA LEU A 563 15.09 -3.00 -23.63
C LEU A 563 15.53 -1.76 -24.43
N ARG A 564 16.63 -1.88 -25.19
CA ARG A 564 17.11 -0.79 -26.08
C ARG A 564 16.09 -0.46 -27.17
N ALA A 565 15.37 -1.45 -27.70
CA ALA A 565 14.32 -1.22 -28.70
C ALA A 565 13.15 -0.43 -28.12
N LEU A 566 12.64 -0.83 -26.95
CA LEU A 566 11.57 -0.12 -26.24
C LEU A 566 11.95 1.34 -25.93
N LEU A 567 13.19 1.57 -25.47
CA LEU A 567 13.66 2.91 -25.16
C LEU A 567 13.79 3.79 -26.41
N ARG A 568 14.29 3.23 -27.52
CA ARG A 568 14.34 3.95 -28.82
C ARG A 568 12.94 4.35 -29.30
N GLU A 569 11.97 3.44 -29.23
CA GLU A 569 10.58 3.74 -29.60
C GLU A 569 9.97 4.81 -28.70
N HIS A 570 10.23 4.73 -27.40
CA HIS A 570 9.75 5.72 -26.42
C HIS A 570 10.36 7.10 -26.68
N ARG A 571 11.69 7.19 -26.92
CA ARG A 571 12.38 8.45 -27.24
C ARG A 571 11.95 9.04 -28.57
N ALA A 572 11.72 8.18 -29.57
CA ALA A 572 11.23 8.60 -30.89
C ALA A 572 9.75 9.02 -30.88
N GLY A 573 9.08 8.88 -29.74
CA GLY A 573 7.68 9.21 -29.60
C GLY A 573 6.74 8.24 -30.36
N ARG A 574 7.15 7.02 -30.70
CA ARG A 574 6.33 6.03 -31.42
C ARG A 574 5.34 5.29 -30.52
N ALA A 575 5.74 5.01 -29.28
CA ALA A 575 4.91 4.40 -28.26
C ALA A 575 5.31 4.86 -26.85
N ASP A 576 4.36 4.88 -25.91
CA ASP A 576 4.65 5.15 -24.52
C ASP A 576 5.03 3.84 -23.80
N HIS A 577 6.31 3.67 -23.55
CA HIS A 577 6.90 2.55 -22.84
C HIS A 577 7.39 2.95 -21.44
N SER A 578 6.88 4.06 -20.88
CA SER A 578 7.34 4.57 -19.58
C SER A 578 7.24 3.53 -18.46
N GLN A 579 6.14 2.78 -18.39
CA GLN A 579 5.93 1.77 -17.34
C GLN A 579 6.88 0.56 -17.48
N PRO A 580 7.00 -0.14 -18.62
CA PRO A 580 7.95 -1.23 -18.75
C PRO A 580 9.42 -0.80 -18.57
N LEU A 581 9.78 0.42 -18.99
CA LEU A 581 11.13 0.96 -18.79
C LEU A 581 11.39 1.30 -17.31
N TRP A 582 10.39 1.80 -16.60
CA TRP A 582 10.47 2.02 -15.15
C TRP A 582 10.66 0.71 -14.38
N LEU A 583 9.92 -0.34 -14.74
CA LEU A 583 10.09 -1.66 -14.11
C LEU A 583 11.51 -2.19 -14.35
N ALA A 584 12.01 -2.11 -15.58
CA ALA A 584 13.37 -2.52 -15.88
C ALA A 584 14.40 -1.71 -15.08
N TYR A 585 14.20 -0.40 -14.98
CA TYR A 585 15.07 0.49 -14.20
C TYR A 585 15.09 0.14 -12.71
N ALA A 586 13.90 0.00 -12.08
CA ALA A 586 13.80 -0.34 -10.67
C ALA A 586 14.40 -1.72 -10.36
N TYR A 587 14.22 -2.68 -11.25
CA TYR A 587 14.83 -4.01 -11.14
C TYR A 587 16.36 -3.94 -11.20
N LEU A 588 16.94 -3.25 -12.20
CA LEU A 588 18.39 -3.12 -12.33
C LEU A 588 19.01 -2.34 -11.16
N ARG A 589 18.32 -1.30 -10.68
CA ARG A 589 18.79 -0.53 -9.50
C ARG A 589 18.81 -1.37 -8.24
N TRP A 590 17.82 -2.23 -8.03
CA TRP A 590 17.81 -3.16 -6.91
C TRP A 590 18.96 -4.19 -7.03
N ARG A 591 19.18 -4.76 -8.20
CA ARG A 591 20.29 -5.72 -8.45
C ARG A 591 21.67 -5.13 -8.21
N ALA A 592 21.83 -3.86 -8.50
CA ALA A 592 23.12 -3.17 -8.34
C ALA A 592 23.46 -2.84 -6.87
N GLY A 593 22.64 -3.27 -5.88
CA GLY A 593 22.85 -3.11 -4.44
C GLY A 593 22.36 -1.80 -3.92
#